data_9c9bc774e96633b5d167642bf84a30e8
#
_entry.id   9c9bc774e96633b5d167642bf84a30e8
#
_cell.length_a   1.000
_cell.length_b   1.000
_cell.length_c   1.000
_cell.angle_alpha   90.00
_cell.angle_beta   90.00
_cell.angle_gamma   90.00
#
_symmetry.space_group_name_H-M   'P 1'
#
loop_
_entity.id
_entity.type
_entity.pdbx_description
1 polymer ?
#
loop_
_entity_poly.entity_id
_entity_poly.type
_entity_poly.pdbx_seq_one_letter_code
_entity_poly.pdbx_strand_id
1 'polypeptide(L)'
;MKRQSTDHIFMIEPAEFYSNPQTAGSNHYQKEDVDEDKSNILEKAISEFRAFRDKLVAEGVNITTFKGDAGCPDHVFPNWFTTFEDGTMQIFPMKAKNRRLEKNPSMINTLSRHYELSDDLSHFEDKDTFLESTSSMVFDRVHNVAYITLSPRADAVSYTHLRAHETQLH
;
A
#
# COMPACT_ATOMS: atom_id res chain seq x y z
N MET A 1 23.00 -7.85 -9.45
CA MET A 1 21.91 -8.46 -10.27
C MET A 1 20.60 -7.94 -9.70
N LYS A 2 19.78 -7.28 -10.50
CA LYS A 2 18.46 -6.78 -10.04
C LYS A 2 17.57 -7.95 -9.64
N ARG A 3 16.83 -7.79 -8.53
CA ARG A 3 15.92 -8.80 -8.01
C ARG A 3 14.48 -8.38 -8.22
N GLN A 4 13.60 -9.32 -8.56
CA GLN A 4 12.16 -9.07 -8.63
C GLN A 4 11.51 -9.04 -7.24
N SER A 5 12.01 -9.82 -6.31
CA SER A 5 11.53 -9.92 -4.94
C SER A 5 12.57 -9.41 -3.94
N THR A 6 12.10 -9.03 -2.77
CA THR A 6 12.91 -8.58 -1.63
C THR A 6 12.86 -9.61 -0.50
N ASP A 7 13.87 -9.61 0.34
CA ASP A 7 13.92 -10.32 1.62
C ASP A 7 13.57 -9.42 2.82
N HIS A 8 13.15 -8.19 2.57
CA HIS A 8 12.66 -7.26 3.59
C HIS A 8 11.28 -6.75 3.23
N ILE A 9 10.30 -6.98 4.09
CA ILE A 9 8.88 -6.66 3.86
C ILE A 9 8.38 -5.72 4.96
N PHE A 10 7.59 -4.72 4.55
CA PHE A 10 6.85 -3.86 5.43
C PHE A 10 5.42 -4.42 5.59
N MET A 11 4.98 -4.61 6.85
CA MET A 11 3.65 -5.13 7.15
C MET A 11 2.95 -4.25 8.20
N ILE A 12 1.63 -4.13 8.10
CA ILE A 12 0.82 -3.37 9.05
C ILE A 12 -0.17 -4.31 9.73
N GLU A 13 0.00 -4.52 11.04
CA GLU A 13 -0.97 -5.26 11.86
C GLU A 13 -2.25 -4.43 11.97
N PRO A 14 -3.43 -4.97 11.61
CA PRO A 14 -4.65 -4.19 11.59
C PRO A 14 -5.06 -3.72 13.00
N ALA A 15 -5.45 -2.44 13.14
CA ALA A 15 -6.12 -1.91 14.31
C ALA A 15 -7.64 -2.05 14.19
N GLU A 16 -8.13 -2.06 12.94
CA GLU A 16 -9.51 -2.36 12.55
C GLU A 16 -9.47 -3.21 11.29
N PHE A 17 -10.43 -4.13 11.14
CA PHE A 17 -10.57 -4.95 9.95
C PHE A 17 -12.03 -5.35 9.76
N TYR A 18 -12.64 -4.87 8.70
CA TYR A 18 -14.02 -5.15 8.29
C TYR A 18 -14.23 -4.73 6.84
N SER A 19 -15.33 -5.13 6.22
CA SER A 19 -15.69 -4.71 4.87
C SER A 19 -15.80 -3.19 4.79
N ASN A 20 -14.88 -2.56 4.03
CA ASN A 20 -14.79 -1.11 3.96
C ASN A 20 -15.87 -0.53 3.01
N PRO A 21 -16.89 0.17 3.50
CA PRO A 21 -17.96 0.68 2.66
C PRO A 21 -17.48 1.71 1.63
N GLN A 22 -16.34 2.39 1.86
CA GLN A 22 -15.78 3.34 0.90
C GLN A 22 -15.07 2.67 -0.27
N THR A 23 -14.68 1.40 -0.15
CA THR A 23 -14.00 0.64 -1.21
C THR A 23 -14.89 -0.43 -1.85
N ALA A 24 -16.00 -0.81 -1.21
CA ALA A 24 -16.90 -1.88 -1.65
C ALA A 24 -17.37 -1.71 -3.10
N GLY A 25 -17.77 -0.50 -3.50
CA GLY A 25 -18.25 -0.23 -4.87
C GLY A 25 -17.20 -0.38 -5.98
N SER A 26 -15.92 -0.46 -5.64
CA SER A 26 -14.79 -0.63 -6.58
C SER A 26 -13.97 -1.90 -6.36
N ASN A 27 -14.37 -2.73 -5.40
CA ASN A 27 -13.68 -3.98 -5.06
C ASN A 27 -14.62 -5.17 -5.16
N HIS A 28 -14.61 -5.85 -6.31
CA HIS A 28 -15.46 -7.03 -6.57
C HIS A 28 -15.19 -8.23 -5.65
N TYR A 29 -14.06 -8.26 -4.97
CA TYR A 29 -13.68 -9.34 -4.05
C TYR A 29 -14.14 -9.09 -2.62
N GLN A 30 -14.53 -7.85 -2.30
CA GLN A 30 -15.03 -7.50 -0.99
C GLN A 30 -16.50 -7.91 -0.87
N LYS A 31 -16.78 -8.83 0.05
CA LYS A 31 -18.15 -9.23 0.40
C LYS A 31 -18.62 -8.36 1.57
N GLU A 32 -19.92 -8.10 1.63
CA GLU A 32 -20.50 -7.48 2.83
C GLU A 32 -20.37 -8.43 4.01
N ASP A 33 -19.97 -7.89 5.16
CA ASP A 33 -19.92 -8.64 6.41
C ASP A 33 -21.36 -8.77 6.94
N VAL A 34 -22.07 -9.79 6.46
CA VAL A 34 -23.46 -10.05 6.87
C VAL A 34 -23.39 -10.83 8.19
N ASP A 35 -23.77 -10.17 9.30
CA ASP A 35 -24.00 -10.77 10.63
C ASP A 35 -22.77 -11.18 11.46
N GLU A 36 -21.53 -10.90 11.09
CA GLU A 36 -20.37 -11.15 11.97
C GLU A 36 -19.98 -9.92 12.78
N ASP A 37 -19.75 -10.09 14.10
CA ASP A 37 -19.29 -9.02 14.98
C ASP A 37 -17.89 -8.56 14.54
N LYS A 38 -17.72 -7.24 14.32
CA LYS A 38 -16.45 -6.63 13.91
C LYS A 38 -15.28 -6.98 14.84
N SER A 39 -15.53 -7.19 16.13
CA SER A 39 -14.50 -7.60 17.08
C SER A 39 -13.97 -9.00 16.77
N ASN A 40 -14.84 -9.95 16.42
CA ASN A 40 -14.46 -11.31 16.05
C ASN A 40 -13.70 -11.33 14.72
N ILE A 41 -14.11 -10.51 13.75
CA ILE A 41 -13.40 -10.35 12.46
C ILE A 41 -12.00 -9.83 12.71
N LEU A 42 -11.85 -8.81 13.55
CA LEU A 42 -10.55 -8.23 13.87
C LEU A 42 -9.63 -9.22 14.59
N GLU A 43 -10.14 -9.97 15.58
CA GLU A 43 -9.36 -10.99 16.29
C GLU A 43 -8.83 -12.07 15.34
N LYS A 44 -9.67 -12.56 14.42
CA LYS A 44 -9.26 -13.50 13.38
C LYS A 44 -8.17 -12.88 12.48
N ALA A 45 -8.40 -11.65 11.98
CA ALA A 45 -7.46 -10.96 11.11
C ALA A 45 -6.09 -10.78 11.78
N ILE A 46 -6.05 -10.37 13.06
CA ILE A 46 -4.82 -10.25 13.84
C ILE A 46 -4.12 -11.61 13.99
N SER A 47 -4.87 -12.65 14.31
CA SER A 47 -4.34 -14.01 14.46
C SER A 47 -3.70 -14.52 13.16
N GLU A 48 -4.40 -14.37 12.03
CA GLU A 48 -3.91 -14.76 10.71
C GLU A 48 -2.70 -13.92 10.29
N PHE A 49 -2.73 -12.60 10.51
CA PHE A 49 -1.63 -11.70 10.24
C PHE A 49 -0.36 -12.14 10.99
N ARG A 50 -0.48 -12.39 12.28
CA ARG A 50 0.66 -12.83 13.11
C ARG A 50 1.19 -14.18 12.70
N ALA A 51 0.31 -15.14 12.43
CA ALA A 51 0.70 -16.46 11.97
C ALA A 51 1.44 -16.39 10.62
N PHE A 52 0.99 -15.55 9.71
CA PHE A 52 1.64 -15.34 8.42
C PHE A 52 3.00 -14.64 8.57
N ARG A 53 3.06 -13.54 9.33
CA ARG A 53 4.32 -12.84 9.65
C ARG A 53 5.35 -13.79 10.25
N ASP A 54 4.95 -14.58 11.24
CA ASP A 54 5.87 -15.46 11.97
C ASP A 54 6.39 -16.60 11.08
N LYS A 55 5.58 -17.08 10.12
CA LYS A 55 6.05 -18.02 9.09
C LYS A 55 7.10 -17.39 8.18
N LEU A 56 6.88 -16.16 7.72
CA LEU A 56 7.86 -15.45 6.89
C LEU A 56 9.18 -15.23 7.64
N VAL A 57 9.12 -14.86 8.92
CA VAL A 57 10.32 -14.71 9.77
C VAL A 57 11.05 -16.04 9.93
N ALA A 58 10.32 -17.14 10.13
CA ALA A 58 10.92 -18.48 10.22
C ALA A 58 11.62 -18.90 8.94
N GLU A 59 11.18 -18.43 7.78
CA GLU A 59 11.83 -18.63 6.47
C GLU A 59 12.95 -17.62 6.17
N GLY A 60 13.33 -16.78 7.13
CA GLY A 60 14.45 -15.84 7.02
C GLY A 60 14.10 -14.50 6.37
N VAL A 61 12.83 -14.16 6.23
CA VAL A 61 12.39 -12.85 5.72
C VAL A 61 12.49 -11.81 6.83
N ASN A 62 13.13 -10.68 6.56
CA ASN A 62 13.16 -9.54 7.46
C ASN A 62 11.83 -8.80 7.39
N ILE A 63 11.18 -8.53 8.52
CA ILE A 63 9.89 -7.86 8.55
C ILE A 63 9.92 -6.65 9.46
N THR A 64 9.56 -5.51 8.91
CA THR A 64 9.23 -4.30 9.66
C THR A 64 7.71 -4.26 9.84
N THR A 65 7.25 -4.32 11.10
CA THR A 65 5.82 -4.32 11.42
C THR A 65 5.43 -3.02 12.11
N PHE A 66 4.36 -2.40 11.63
CA PHE A 66 3.66 -1.31 12.30
C PHE A 66 2.27 -1.75 12.73
N LYS A 67 1.70 -1.05 13.71
CA LYS A 67 0.28 -1.17 14.04
C LYS A 67 -0.49 -0.16 13.21
N GLY A 68 -1.60 -0.59 12.61
CA GLY A 68 -2.51 0.26 11.86
C GLY A 68 -3.23 1.28 12.75
N ASP A 69 -3.90 2.22 12.11
CA ASP A 69 -4.64 3.29 12.77
C ASP A 69 -6.14 3.00 12.80
N ALA A 70 -6.84 3.55 13.79
CA ALA A 70 -8.29 3.52 13.86
C ALA A 70 -8.92 4.29 12.68
N GLY A 71 -10.05 3.82 12.18
CA GLY A 71 -10.71 4.38 11.00
C GLY A 71 -10.12 3.91 9.66
N CYS A 72 -9.12 3.00 9.68
CA CYS A 72 -8.41 2.50 8.51
C CYS A 72 -8.56 0.97 8.35
N PRO A 73 -9.75 0.46 7.98
CA PRO A 73 -10.00 -0.99 7.93
C PRO A 73 -9.16 -1.73 6.87
N ASP A 74 -8.67 -1.03 5.85
CA ASP A 74 -7.83 -1.58 4.78
C ASP A 74 -6.32 -1.38 5.02
N HIS A 75 -5.91 -0.87 6.20
CA HIS A 75 -4.51 -0.51 6.47
C HIS A 75 -3.53 -1.69 6.39
N VAL A 76 -4.02 -2.93 6.51
CA VAL A 76 -3.22 -4.15 6.27
C VAL A 76 -2.66 -4.23 4.84
N PHE A 77 -3.22 -3.45 3.90
CA PHE A 77 -2.80 -3.34 2.51
C PHE A 77 -2.14 -1.98 2.25
N PRO A 78 -0.85 -1.76 2.53
CA PRO A 78 -0.20 -0.45 2.44
C PRO A 78 0.03 -0.01 0.98
N ASN A 79 -1.04 0.26 0.24
CA ASN A 79 -0.99 0.67 -1.16
C ASN A 79 -0.69 2.17 -1.35
N TRP A 80 -0.41 2.90 -0.27
CA TRP A 80 -0.15 4.33 -0.31
C TRP A 80 1.32 4.70 -0.57
N PHE A 81 2.24 3.72 -0.58
CA PHE A 81 3.65 3.95 -0.91
C PHE A 81 4.30 2.77 -1.63
N THR A 82 5.44 3.04 -2.22
CA THR A 82 6.36 2.02 -2.77
C THR A 82 7.79 2.47 -2.53
N THR A 83 8.68 1.51 -2.23
CA THR A 83 10.12 1.71 -2.15
C THR A 83 10.83 1.11 -3.34
N PHE A 84 11.97 1.68 -3.72
CA PHE A 84 12.78 1.27 -4.85
C PHE A 84 14.18 0.84 -4.43
N GLU A 85 14.86 0.08 -5.30
CA GLU A 85 16.19 -0.50 -5.04
C GLU A 85 17.29 0.59 -4.91
N ASP A 86 17.08 1.75 -5.51
CA ASP A 86 17.97 2.90 -5.43
C ASP A 86 17.93 3.64 -4.08
N GLY A 87 17.09 3.17 -3.13
CA GLY A 87 16.92 3.78 -1.83
C GLY A 87 15.89 4.90 -1.80
N THR A 88 15.09 5.05 -2.85
CA THR A 88 13.99 6.02 -2.88
C THR A 88 12.65 5.42 -2.48
N MET A 89 11.69 6.28 -2.11
CA MET A 89 10.28 5.92 -1.95
C MET A 89 9.38 6.98 -2.57
N GLN A 90 8.19 6.56 -2.96
CA GLN A 90 7.13 7.45 -3.45
C GLN A 90 5.86 7.23 -2.65
N ILE A 91 5.09 8.31 -2.44
CA ILE A 91 3.77 8.30 -1.81
C ILE A 91 2.71 8.54 -2.88
N PHE A 92 1.62 7.77 -2.83
CA PHE A 92 0.61 7.71 -3.87
C PHE A 92 -0.76 8.24 -3.40
N PRO A 93 -1.56 8.84 -4.31
CA PRO A 93 -2.88 9.34 -4.01
C PRO A 93 -3.88 8.19 -3.86
N MET A 94 -4.62 8.18 -2.74
CA MET A 94 -5.63 7.19 -2.40
C MET A 94 -7.03 7.70 -2.70
N LYS A 95 -7.87 6.87 -3.32
CA LYS A 95 -9.26 7.23 -3.68
C LYS A 95 -10.15 7.34 -2.46
N ALA A 96 -10.24 6.29 -1.66
CA ALA A 96 -11.09 6.28 -0.48
C ALA A 96 -10.54 7.21 0.60
N LYS A 97 -11.41 8.06 1.17
CA LYS A 97 -10.99 9.08 2.16
C LYS A 97 -10.38 8.46 3.42
N ASN A 98 -10.93 7.35 3.90
CA ASN A 98 -10.37 6.64 5.04
C ASN A 98 -9.01 5.99 4.73
N ARG A 99 -8.72 5.65 3.48
CA ARG A 99 -7.40 5.16 3.07
C ARG A 99 -6.34 6.26 2.97
N ARG A 100 -6.74 7.52 2.80
CA ARG A 100 -5.82 8.67 2.88
C ARG A 100 -5.23 8.83 4.28
N LEU A 101 -5.99 8.44 5.32
CA LEU A 101 -5.53 8.47 6.71
C LEU A 101 -4.44 7.42 7.01
N GLU A 102 -4.32 6.40 6.17
CA GLU A 102 -3.28 5.37 6.29
C GLU A 102 -1.85 5.94 6.14
N LYS A 103 -1.70 7.11 5.52
CA LYS A 103 -0.44 7.84 5.38
C LYS A 103 -0.01 8.46 6.71
N ASN A 104 0.23 7.60 7.69
CA ASN A 104 0.60 8.01 9.05
C ASN A 104 1.99 8.66 9.08
N PRO A 105 2.13 9.90 9.61
CA PRO A 105 3.41 10.60 9.69
C PRO A 105 4.52 9.83 10.42
N SER A 106 4.18 9.03 11.43
CA SER A 106 5.14 8.20 12.16
C SER A 106 5.71 7.08 11.29
N MET A 107 4.87 6.46 10.44
CA MET A 107 5.31 5.44 9.48
C MET A 107 6.18 6.06 8.40
N ILE A 108 5.75 7.19 7.82
CA ILE A 108 6.52 7.94 6.82
C ILE A 108 7.88 8.34 7.40
N ASN A 109 7.92 8.91 8.60
CA ASN A 109 9.17 9.31 9.26
C ASN A 109 10.11 8.12 9.52
N THR A 110 9.56 6.95 9.83
CA THR A 110 10.38 5.74 10.01
C THR A 110 10.94 5.24 8.68
N LEU A 111 10.12 5.22 7.63
CA LEU A 111 10.57 4.87 6.28
C LEU A 111 11.64 5.84 5.77
N SER A 112 11.48 7.16 6.03
CA SER A 112 12.42 8.21 5.61
C SER A 112 13.80 8.14 6.28
N ARG A 113 13.99 7.27 7.27
CA ARG A 113 15.33 6.97 7.82
C ARG A 113 16.14 6.05 6.92
N HIS A 114 15.47 5.34 6.02
CA HIS A 114 16.06 4.33 5.15
C HIS A 114 15.88 4.63 3.67
N TYR A 115 14.86 5.42 3.33
CA TYR A 115 14.49 5.76 1.96
C TYR A 115 14.33 7.26 1.82
N GLU A 116 14.90 7.83 0.77
CA GLU A 116 14.66 9.21 0.39
C GLU A 116 13.28 9.34 -0.26
N LEU A 117 12.46 10.30 0.20
CA LEU A 117 11.18 10.60 -0.45
C LEU A 117 11.44 11.31 -1.78
N SER A 118 11.32 10.59 -2.88
CA SER A 118 11.53 11.13 -4.22
C SER A 118 10.34 11.95 -4.71
N ASP A 119 9.12 11.53 -4.36
CA ASP A 119 7.90 12.26 -4.72
C ASP A 119 6.73 11.96 -3.77
N ASP A 120 5.89 12.95 -3.51
CA ASP A 120 4.61 12.82 -2.81
C ASP A 120 3.48 13.26 -3.74
N LEU A 121 2.82 12.27 -4.33
CA LEU A 121 1.71 12.47 -5.26
C LEU A 121 0.36 12.71 -4.55
N SER A 122 0.32 12.82 -3.22
CA SER A 122 -0.93 13.00 -2.47
C SER A 122 -1.73 14.23 -2.90
N HIS A 123 -1.06 15.26 -3.46
CA HIS A 123 -1.72 16.47 -3.98
C HIS A 123 -2.69 16.19 -5.14
N PHE A 124 -2.62 15.03 -5.79
CA PHE A 124 -3.59 14.61 -6.80
C PHE A 124 -4.95 14.23 -6.21
N GLU A 125 -5.01 13.93 -4.90
CA GLU A 125 -6.27 13.65 -4.20
C GLU A 125 -7.25 14.83 -4.22
N ASP A 126 -6.73 16.06 -4.22
CA ASP A 126 -7.52 17.29 -4.32
C ASP A 126 -8.11 17.51 -5.72
N LYS A 127 -7.60 16.78 -6.71
CA LYS A 127 -8.03 16.80 -8.11
C LYS A 127 -8.87 15.58 -8.49
N ASP A 128 -9.28 14.76 -7.50
CA ASP A 128 -9.95 13.48 -7.70
C ASP A 128 -9.21 12.54 -8.69
N THR A 129 -7.89 12.61 -8.69
CA THR A 129 -7.02 11.83 -9.57
C THR A 129 -6.19 10.87 -8.73
N PHE A 130 -6.24 9.56 -9.02
CA PHE A 130 -5.72 8.52 -8.15
C PHE A 130 -4.74 7.58 -8.83
N LEU A 131 -3.81 7.04 -8.05
CA LEU A 131 -2.91 5.97 -8.44
C LEU A 131 -2.47 5.21 -7.17
N GLU A 132 -3.16 4.13 -6.83
CA GLU A 132 -2.93 3.41 -5.58
C GLU A 132 -1.83 2.35 -5.73
N SER A 133 -0.58 2.77 -5.90
CA SER A 133 0.62 1.93 -5.94
C SER A 133 0.34 0.45 -6.35
N THR A 134 0.67 -0.51 -5.50
CA THR A 134 0.56 -1.95 -5.77
C THR A 134 -0.86 -2.49 -5.91
N SER A 135 -1.91 -1.72 -5.60
CA SER A 135 -3.29 -2.08 -5.96
C SER A 135 -3.67 -1.72 -7.39
N SER A 136 -2.87 -0.87 -8.04
CA SER A 136 -3.10 -0.36 -9.39
C SER A 136 -1.98 -0.71 -10.37
N MET A 137 -0.79 -1.06 -9.84
CA MET A 137 0.41 -1.30 -10.61
C MET A 137 1.08 -2.61 -10.24
N VAL A 138 1.65 -3.28 -11.24
CA VAL A 138 2.57 -4.40 -11.07
C VAL A 138 3.93 -3.97 -11.57
N PHE A 139 4.93 -4.04 -10.70
CA PHE A 139 6.30 -3.64 -11.03
C PHE A 139 7.14 -4.83 -11.50
N ASP A 140 7.65 -4.77 -12.72
CA ASP A 140 8.80 -5.58 -13.14
C ASP A 140 10.08 -4.83 -12.74
N ARG A 141 10.61 -5.17 -11.60
CA ARG A 141 11.78 -4.50 -11.03
C ARG A 141 13.07 -4.85 -11.74
N VAL A 142 13.09 -5.97 -12.46
CA VAL A 142 14.26 -6.40 -13.24
C VAL A 142 14.42 -5.53 -14.48
N HIS A 143 13.33 -5.27 -15.18
CA HIS A 143 13.32 -4.51 -16.42
C HIS A 143 12.93 -3.04 -16.25
N ASN A 144 12.63 -2.58 -15.01
CA ASN A 144 12.13 -1.22 -14.72
C ASN A 144 10.86 -0.88 -15.50
N VAL A 145 9.88 -1.78 -15.48
CA VAL A 145 8.59 -1.60 -16.15
C VAL A 145 7.47 -1.65 -15.13
N ALA A 146 6.53 -0.71 -15.20
CA ALA A 146 5.28 -0.76 -14.46
C ALA A 146 4.11 -1.10 -15.39
N TYR A 147 3.36 -2.13 -15.07
CA TYR A 147 2.14 -2.50 -15.77
C TYR A 147 0.94 -1.94 -15.00
N ILE A 148 0.09 -1.17 -15.67
CA ILE A 148 -1.04 -0.47 -15.07
C ILE A 148 -2.32 -0.81 -15.83
N THR A 149 -3.38 -1.09 -15.08
CA THR A 149 -4.74 -1.18 -15.62
C THR A 149 -5.53 0.04 -15.18
N LEU A 150 -6.01 0.81 -16.16
CA LEU A 150 -6.86 1.98 -15.86
C LEU A 150 -8.14 1.54 -15.16
N SER A 151 -8.45 2.23 -14.07
CA SER A 151 -9.58 1.92 -13.19
C SER A 151 -9.96 3.16 -12.38
N PRO A 152 -11.04 3.12 -11.59
CA PRO A 152 -11.33 4.21 -10.65
C PRO A 152 -10.23 4.51 -9.63
N ARG A 153 -9.19 3.67 -9.51
CA ARG A 153 -8.03 3.82 -8.61
C ARG A 153 -6.70 4.03 -9.37
N ALA A 154 -6.75 4.09 -10.69
CA ALA A 154 -5.59 4.27 -11.55
C ALA A 154 -5.92 5.20 -12.71
N ASP A 155 -5.61 6.48 -12.56
CA ASP A 155 -5.86 7.52 -13.54
C ASP A 155 -4.63 7.70 -14.46
N ALA A 156 -4.90 7.90 -15.77
CA ALA A 156 -3.86 8.08 -16.77
C ALA A 156 -2.99 9.33 -16.54
N VAL A 157 -3.55 10.39 -15.94
CA VAL A 157 -2.82 11.63 -15.65
C VAL A 157 -1.76 11.40 -14.57
N SER A 158 -2.13 10.74 -13.47
CA SER A 158 -1.18 10.38 -12.41
C SER A 158 -0.05 9.48 -12.92
N TYR A 159 -0.38 8.53 -13.80
CA TYR A 159 0.62 7.68 -14.43
C TYR A 159 1.60 8.44 -15.32
N THR A 160 1.10 9.38 -16.11
CA THR A 160 1.95 10.20 -16.98
C THR A 160 2.94 11.03 -16.16
N HIS A 161 2.51 11.52 -15.00
CA HIS A 161 3.37 12.27 -14.08
C HIS A 161 4.46 11.35 -13.49
N LEU A 162 4.11 10.17 -13.02
CA LEU A 162 5.08 9.17 -12.55
C LEU A 162 6.14 8.88 -13.59
N ARG A 163 5.73 8.61 -14.85
CA ARG A 163 6.65 8.33 -15.96
C ARG A 163 7.58 9.49 -16.30
N ALA A 164 7.14 10.73 -16.13
CA ALA A 164 7.99 11.91 -16.37
C ALA A 164 9.16 12.00 -15.37
N HIS A 165 9.02 11.48 -14.15
CA HIS A 165 10.08 11.40 -13.16
C HIS A 165 11.02 10.20 -13.37
N GLU A 166 10.50 9.06 -13.86
CA GLU A 166 11.31 7.87 -14.15
C GLU A 166 12.23 8.03 -15.38
N THR A 167 11.92 8.93 -16.31
CA THR A 167 12.76 9.19 -17.50
C THR A 167 14.03 9.97 -17.19
N GLN A 168 14.28 10.38 -15.97
CA GLN A 168 15.55 10.98 -15.54
C GLN A 168 16.58 9.97 -15.01
N LEU A 169 16.24 8.69 -14.95
CA LEU A 169 17.15 7.60 -14.58
C LEU A 169 17.81 7.03 -15.85
N HIS A 170 18.84 7.72 -16.33
CA HIS A 170 19.80 7.19 -17.31
C HIS A 170 21.05 6.68 -16.62
#